data_6530990b462a9e36e4d718cdbb8b4ffb
#
_entry.id   6530990b462a9e36e4d718cdbb8b4ffb
#
_cell.length_a   1.000
_cell.length_b   1.000
_cell.length_c   1.000
_cell.angle_alpha   90.00
_cell.angle_beta   90.00
_cell.angle_gamma   90.00
#
_symmetry.space_group_name_H-M   'P 1'
#
loop_
_entity.id
_entity.type
_entity.pdbx_description
1 polymer ?
#
loop_
_entity_poly.entity_id
_entity_poly.type
_entity_poly.pdbx_seq_one_letter_code
_entity_poly.pdbx_strand_id
1 'polypeptide(L)'
;PVRPPVLCAGCPHRASFYAVKKSMEKMGENGVYCGDIGCYTLGNAKPLDMVDTCLCMGAGITMAQGLYHIEPEKKYFAFVGDSTFFASGITGIVNAVYNQADITVCILDNSTTAMTGHQPHPGTGKTMMGQIVDKIDIKKVLEGIGVKYIQTVDPLDLNASTEAVRNACAV
;
A
#
# COMPACT_ATOMS: atom_id res chain seq x y z
N PRO A 1 -0.73 -31.40 10.22
CA PRO A 1 0.05 -30.16 10.34
C PRO A 1 -0.81 -28.96 9.96
N VAL A 2 -0.77 -27.92 10.80
CA VAL A 2 -1.44 -26.66 10.53
C VAL A 2 -0.75 -25.96 9.34
N ARG A 3 -1.54 -25.51 8.35
CA ARG A 3 -1.06 -24.74 7.21
C ARG A 3 -1.68 -23.34 7.30
N PRO A 4 -0.97 -22.35 7.86
CA PRO A 4 -1.48 -21.00 7.91
C PRO A 4 -1.63 -20.43 6.50
N PRO A 5 -2.56 -19.49 6.25
CA PRO A 5 -2.64 -18.80 5.00
C PRO A 5 -1.36 -18.00 4.74
N VAL A 6 -0.91 -17.98 3.49
CA VAL A 6 0.28 -17.24 3.03
C VAL A 6 -0.02 -16.55 1.72
N LEU A 7 0.77 -15.52 1.39
CA LEU A 7 0.73 -14.91 0.07
C LEU A 7 1.01 -15.96 -1.02
N CYS A 8 0.27 -15.89 -2.13
CA CYS A 8 0.41 -16.82 -3.25
C CYS A 8 1.85 -16.88 -3.78
N ALA A 9 2.24 -18.02 -4.37
CA ALA A 9 3.50 -18.13 -5.09
C ALA A 9 3.50 -17.15 -6.28
N GLY A 10 4.57 -16.37 -6.45
CA GLY A 10 4.69 -15.38 -7.51
C GLY A 10 3.80 -14.14 -7.34
N CYS A 11 3.15 -13.96 -6.19
CA CYS A 11 2.32 -12.78 -5.93
C CYS A 11 3.16 -11.49 -5.95
N PRO A 12 2.75 -10.44 -6.72
CA PRO A 12 3.48 -9.18 -6.77
C PRO A 12 3.55 -8.46 -5.42
N HIS A 13 2.60 -8.69 -4.52
CA HIS A 13 2.67 -8.14 -3.16
C HIS A 13 3.94 -8.57 -2.41
N ARG A 14 4.43 -9.80 -2.66
CA ARG A 14 5.71 -10.27 -2.07
C ARG A 14 6.87 -9.39 -2.50
N ALA A 15 6.93 -9.05 -3.78
CA ALA A 15 7.99 -8.21 -4.34
C ALA A 15 7.91 -6.78 -3.79
N SER A 16 6.71 -6.21 -3.65
CA SER A 16 6.50 -4.90 -3.04
C SER A 16 7.01 -4.85 -1.60
N PHE A 17 6.61 -5.80 -0.75
CA PHE A 17 7.12 -5.89 0.63
C PHE A 17 8.63 -6.09 0.68
N TYR A 18 9.15 -6.95 -0.19
CA TYR A 18 10.59 -7.21 -0.25
C TYR A 18 11.38 -5.96 -0.65
N ALA A 19 10.89 -5.17 -1.62
CA ALA A 19 11.52 -3.93 -2.05
C ALA A 19 11.59 -2.89 -0.90
N VAL A 20 10.48 -2.71 -0.16
CA VAL A 20 10.46 -1.82 1.02
C VAL A 20 11.43 -2.32 2.07
N LYS A 21 11.36 -3.61 2.45
CA LYS A 21 12.27 -4.22 3.43
C LYS A 21 13.73 -4.01 3.08
N LYS A 22 14.09 -4.30 1.82
CA LYS A 22 15.48 -4.14 1.35
C LYS A 22 15.92 -2.69 1.28
N SER A 23 15.03 -1.77 0.99
CA SER A 23 15.35 -0.34 1.01
C SER A 23 15.66 0.13 2.43
N MET A 24 14.81 -0.23 3.40
CA MET A 24 15.00 0.13 4.81
C MET A 24 16.29 -0.49 5.40
N GLU A 25 16.55 -1.78 5.10
CA GLU A 25 17.80 -2.43 5.50
C GLU A 25 19.04 -1.70 4.94
N LYS A 26 19.01 -1.28 3.67
CA LYS A 26 20.11 -0.56 3.03
C LYS A 26 20.31 0.86 3.57
N MET A 27 19.24 1.53 3.95
CA MET A 27 19.31 2.87 4.55
C MET A 27 19.74 2.81 6.02
N GLY A 28 19.65 1.63 6.66
CA GLY A 28 19.92 1.48 8.09
C GLY A 28 18.87 2.15 8.98
N GLU A 29 17.66 2.34 8.46
CA GLU A 29 16.57 3.00 9.14
C GLU A 29 15.53 2.00 9.64
N ASN A 30 14.82 2.38 10.71
CA ASN A 30 13.70 1.63 11.24
C ASN A 30 12.40 2.15 10.64
N GLY A 31 11.69 1.27 9.92
CA GLY A 31 10.36 1.53 9.40
C GLY A 31 9.27 1.00 10.32
N VAL A 32 8.11 1.66 10.30
CA VAL A 32 6.87 1.16 10.89
C VAL A 32 5.90 0.83 9.77
N TYR A 33 5.39 -0.39 9.76
CA TYR A 33 4.62 -0.95 8.66
C TYR A 33 3.16 -1.10 9.04
N CYS A 34 2.33 -0.15 8.61
CA CYS A 34 0.91 -0.12 8.89
C CYS A 34 0.16 -0.80 7.74
N GLY A 35 -0.40 -1.97 8.01
CA GLY A 35 -1.26 -2.67 7.07
C GLY A 35 -2.74 -2.52 7.41
N ASP A 36 -3.56 -3.05 6.52
CA ASP A 36 -4.99 -3.22 6.75
C ASP A 36 -5.49 -4.57 6.21
N ILE A 37 -6.77 -4.74 6.03
CA ILE A 37 -7.37 -6.02 5.66
C ILE A 37 -7.40 -6.22 4.14
N GLY A 38 -6.69 -7.24 3.69
CA GLY A 38 -6.60 -7.68 2.29
C GLY A 38 -5.61 -8.83 2.16
N CYS A 39 -5.32 -9.30 0.94
CA CYS A 39 -4.27 -10.31 0.74
C CYS A 39 -2.93 -9.88 1.32
N TYR A 40 -2.64 -8.60 1.26
CA TYR A 40 -1.40 -8.00 1.78
C TYR A 40 -1.29 -8.03 3.31
N THR A 41 -2.37 -8.24 4.07
CA THR A 41 -2.28 -8.56 5.51
C THR A 41 -1.33 -9.74 5.77
N LEU A 42 -1.28 -10.68 4.83
CA LEU A 42 -0.41 -11.86 4.92
C LEU A 42 1.09 -11.53 4.78
N GLY A 43 1.44 -10.28 4.52
CA GLY A 43 2.81 -9.76 4.62
C GLY A 43 3.36 -9.73 6.04
N ASN A 44 2.52 -9.95 7.06
CA ASN A 44 2.92 -10.07 8.46
C ASN A 44 3.74 -11.35 8.74
N ALA A 45 3.56 -12.39 7.91
CA ALA A 45 4.22 -13.67 8.13
C ALA A 45 5.69 -13.64 7.69
N LYS A 46 6.53 -14.36 8.44
CA LYS A 46 7.93 -14.57 8.03
C LYS A 46 8.01 -15.30 6.67
N PRO A 47 9.00 -15.00 5.84
CA PRO A 47 10.18 -14.14 6.10
C PRO A 47 9.96 -12.65 5.85
N LEU A 48 8.80 -12.20 5.40
CA LEU A 48 8.54 -10.80 5.11
C LEU A 48 8.52 -9.97 6.40
N ASP A 49 7.62 -10.26 7.32
CA ASP A 49 7.50 -9.56 8.60
C ASP A 49 7.36 -8.04 8.40
N MET A 50 6.40 -7.66 7.53
CA MET A 50 6.26 -6.30 7.00
C MET A 50 4.90 -5.68 7.32
N VAL A 51 4.26 -6.13 8.40
CA VAL A 51 2.99 -5.56 8.90
C VAL A 51 3.01 -5.56 10.42
N ASP A 52 3.27 -4.41 11.02
CA ASP A 52 3.30 -4.22 12.48
C ASP A 52 1.90 -4.00 13.06
N THR A 53 1.02 -3.36 12.28
CA THR A 53 -0.34 -3.03 12.70
C THR A 53 -1.34 -3.46 11.64
N CYS A 54 -2.52 -3.95 12.08
CA CYS A 54 -3.61 -4.29 11.19
C CYS A 54 -4.94 -4.13 11.95
N LEU A 55 -5.85 -3.32 11.43
CA LEU A 55 -7.15 -3.08 12.08
C LEU A 55 -8.31 -3.35 11.12
N CYS A 56 -8.63 -2.42 10.24
CA CYS A 56 -9.72 -2.58 9.25
C CYS A 56 -9.30 -1.96 7.91
N MET A 57 -10.11 -2.20 6.86
CA MET A 57 -9.82 -1.70 5.51
C MET A 57 -9.63 -0.17 5.50
N GLY A 58 -8.47 0.30 5.05
CA GLY A 58 -8.08 1.71 4.98
C GLY A 58 -7.44 2.27 6.27
N ALA A 59 -7.52 1.56 7.40
CA ALA A 59 -6.98 2.04 8.66
C ALA A 59 -5.45 2.16 8.68
N GLY A 60 -4.73 1.42 7.83
CA GLY A 60 -3.27 1.50 7.78
C GLY A 60 -2.77 2.92 7.52
N ILE A 61 -3.46 3.68 6.65
CA ILE A 61 -3.11 5.07 6.33
C ILE A 61 -3.29 5.97 7.54
N THR A 62 -4.43 5.87 8.22
CA THR A 62 -4.74 6.72 9.37
C THR A 62 -3.92 6.35 10.61
N MET A 63 -3.57 5.08 10.76
CA MET A 63 -2.65 4.62 11.82
C MET A 63 -1.23 5.14 11.60
N ALA A 64 -0.69 5.02 10.38
CA ALA A 64 0.62 5.57 10.02
C ALA A 64 0.69 7.07 10.32
N GLN A 65 -0.35 7.81 9.95
CA GLN A 65 -0.47 9.24 10.20
C GLN A 65 -0.51 9.57 11.69
N GLY A 66 -1.31 8.84 12.47
CA GLY A 66 -1.38 9.05 13.93
C GLY A 66 -0.04 8.77 14.61
N LEU A 67 0.65 7.71 14.21
CA LEU A 67 1.96 7.36 14.74
C LEU A 67 3.04 8.38 14.34
N TYR A 68 3.01 8.86 13.10
CA TYR A 68 3.91 9.91 12.63
C TYR A 68 3.84 11.18 13.50
N HIS A 69 2.65 11.62 13.90
CA HIS A 69 2.50 12.82 14.73
C HIS A 69 3.04 12.64 16.16
N ILE A 70 3.27 11.42 16.60
CA ILE A 70 3.85 11.12 17.93
C ILE A 70 5.37 10.94 17.83
N GLU A 71 5.87 10.27 16.79
CA GLU A 71 7.29 9.96 16.61
C GLU A 71 7.72 10.30 15.16
N PRO A 72 7.83 11.58 14.78
CA PRO A 72 8.04 12.02 13.41
C PRO A 72 9.42 11.65 12.83
N GLU A 73 10.34 11.20 13.64
CA GLU A 73 11.68 10.78 13.22
C GLU A 73 11.73 9.40 12.57
N LYS A 74 10.67 8.61 12.72
CA LYS A 74 10.57 7.29 12.08
C LYS A 74 9.99 7.36 10.68
N LYS A 75 10.27 6.36 9.85
CA LYS A 75 9.66 6.20 8.53
C LYS A 75 8.41 5.34 8.63
N TYR A 76 7.29 5.86 8.19
CA TYR A 76 6.00 5.18 8.24
C TYR A 76 5.53 4.76 6.85
N PHE A 77 5.18 3.49 6.72
CA PHE A 77 4.62 2.92 5.50
C PHE A 77 3.20 2.44 5.76
N ALA A 78 2.27 2.83 4.89
CA ALA A 78 0.92 2.29 4.88
C ALA A 78 0.73 1.42 3.63
N PHE A 79 0.41 0.15 3.81
CA PHE A 79 0.10 -0.76 2.71
C PHE A 79 -1.40 -0.86 2.54
N VAL A 80 -1.88 -0.60 1.32
CA VAL A 80 -3.30 -0.63 0.99
C VAL A 80 -3.51 -1.22 -0.40
N GLY A 81 -4.52 -2.08 -0.57
CA GLY A 81 -4.88 -2.60 -1.90
C GLY A 81 -5.65 -1.55 -2.72
N ASP A 82 -5.65 -1.71 -4.04
CA ASP A 82 -6.37 -0.87 -4.99
C ASP A 82 -7.88 -0.78 -4.70
N SER A 83 -8.52 -1.90 -4.41
CA SER A 83 -9.92 -1.94 -4.01
C SER A 83 -10.18 -1.15 -2.73
N THR A 84 -9.35 -1.35 -1.71
CA THR A 84 -9.44 -0.63 -0.43
C THR A 84 -9.15 0.85 -0.60
N PHE A 85 -8.21 1.23 -1.48
CA PHE A 85 -7.97 2.62 -1.82
C PHE A 85 -9.26 3.32 -2.23
N PHE A 86 -10.02 2.74 -3.19
CA PHE A 86 -11.28 3.34 -3.64
C PHE A 86 -12.40 3.25 -2.60
N ALA A 87 -12.45 2.19 -1.79
CA ALA A 87 -13.54 1.98 -0.83
C ALA A 87 -13.43 2.88 0.42
N SER A 88 -12.21 3.03 0.96
CA SER A 88 -12.00 3.72 2.25
C SER A 88 -10.65 4.41 2.39
N GLY A 89 -9.67 4.16 1.49
CA GLY A 89 -8.33 4.72 1.60
C GLY A 89 -8.24 6.21 1.25
N ILE A 90 -9.06 6.67 0.29
CA ILE A 90 -9.01 8.06 -0.20
C ILE A 90 -9.17 9.07 0.93
N THR A 91 -10.11 8.85 1.84
CA THR A 91 -10.36 9.76 2.97
C THR A 91 -9.16 9.87 3.91
N GLY A 92 -8.45 8.76 4.13
CA GLY A 92 -7.21 8.73 4.90
C GLY A 92 -6.09 9.54 4.23
N ILE A 93 -5.96 9.45 2.90
CA ILE A 93 -4.96 10.22 2.14
C ILE A 93 -5.30 11.71 2.14
N VAL A 94 -6.57 12.09 1.96
CA VAL A 94 -7.01 13.49 2.07
C VAL A 94 -6.62 14.07 3.43
N ASN A 95 -6.85 13.31 4.49
CA ASN A 95 -6.50 13.71 5.85
C ASN A 95 -4.98 13.83 6.04
N ALA A 96 -4.19 12.90 5.50
CA ALA A 96 -2.74 12.93 5.58
C ALA A 96 -2.15 14.17 4.86
N VAL A 97 -2.64 14.48 3.67
CA VAL A 97 -2.24 15.67 2.92
C VAL A 97 -2.62 16.93 3.69
N TYR A 98 -3.84 17.02 4.21
CA TYR A 98 -4.31 18.17 4.97
C TYR A 98 -3.47 18.42 6.23
N ASN A 99 -3.13 17.36 6.96
CA ASN A 99 -2.35 17.44 8.20
C ASN A 99 -0.84 17.36 7.98
N GLN A 100 -0.37 17.34 6.72
CA GLN A 100 1.06 17.31 6.36
C GLN A 100 1.81 16.15 7.03
N ALA A 101 1.19 14.98 7.08
CA ALA A 101 1.83 13.79 7.60
C ALA A 101 2.83 13.23 6.59
N ASP A 102 4.11 13.16 6.97
CA ASP A 102 5.16 12.56 6.14
C ASP A 102 5.12 11.03 6.29
N ILE A 103 4.29 10.41 5.46
CA ILE A 103 4.11 8.96 5.41
C ILE A 103 4.21 8.46 3.96
N THR A 104 4.70 7.25 3.76
CA THR A 104 4.71 6.60 2.45
C THR A 104 3.52 5.66 2.32
N VAL A 105 2.60 5.93 1.40
CA VAL A 105 1.48 5.05 1.10
C VAL A 105 1.81 4.16 -0.10
N CYS A 106 1.88 2.86 0.14
CA CYS A 106 2.10 1.84 -0.88
C CYS A 106 0.76 1.28 -1.36
N ILE A 107 0.26 1.76 -2.49
CA ILE A 107 -0.96 1.24 -3.11
C ILE A 107 -0.60 0.02 -3.96
N LEU A 108 -1.06 -1.14 -3.54
CA LEU A 108 -0.79 -2.44 -4.17
C LEU A 108 -1.88 -2.73 -5.21
N ASP A 109 -1.64 -2.28 -6.44
CA ASP A 109 -2.58 -2.45 -7.56
C ASP A 109 -2.39 -3.80 -8.24
N ASN A 110 -3.36 -4.69 -8.09
CA ASN A 110 -3.48 -5.94 -8.82
C ASN A 110 -4.73 -5.99 -9.72
N SER A 111 -5.42 -4.87 -9.86
CA SER A 111 -6.62 -4.67 -10.68
C SER A 111 -7.76 -5.64 -10.32
N THR A 112 -7.89 -6.03 -9.05
CA THR A 112 -8.98 -6.91 -8.59
C THR A 112 -9.10 -6.91 -7.07
N THR A 113 -10.32 -7.14 -6.55
CA THR A 113 -10.56 -7.45 -5.14
C THR A 113 -10.39 -8.95 -4.93
N ALA A 114 -9.14 -9.44 -4.89
CA ALA A 114 -8.83 -10.86 -5.00
C ALA A 114 -9.32 -11.71 -3.83
N MET A 115 -9.09 -11.29 -2.59
CA MET A 115 -9.32 -12.10 -1.38
C MET A 115 -10.76 -12.59 -1.23
N THR A 116 -11.73 -11.81 -1.65
CA THR A 116 -13.16 -12.09 -1.48
C THR A 116 -13.85 -12.65 -2.73
N GLY A 117 -13.10 -12.93 -3.80
CA GLY A 117 -13.61 -13.61 -4.99
C GLY A 117 -13.52 -12.81 -6.28
N HIS A 118 -12.49 -11.96 -6.40
CA HIS A 118 -12.18 -11.22 -7.63
C HIS A 118 -13.27 -10.24 -8.09
N GLN A 119 -13.87 -9.52 -7.15
CA GLN A 119 -14.88 -8.51 -7.46
C GLN A 119 -14.26 -7.31 -8.21
N PRO A 120 -15.02 -6.68 -9.12
CA PRO A 120 -14.62 -5.42 -9.71
C PRO A 120 -14.63 -4.27 -8.68
N HIS A 121 -13.81 -3.27 -8.95
CA HIS A 121 -13.76 -1.99 -8.23
C HIS A 121 -13.48 -0.86 -9.24
N PRO A 122 -13.54 0.42 -8.88
CA PRO A 122 -13.44 1.52 -9.85
C PRO A 122 -12.18 1.51 -10.74
N GLY A 123 -11.08 0.92 -10.29
CA GLY A 123 -9.83 0.77 -11.06
C GLY A 123 -9.80 -0.43 -12.01
N THR A 124 -10.85 -1.28 -12.08
CA THR A 124 -10.82 -2.50 -12.90
C THR A 124 -11.31 -2.30 -14.33
N GLY A 125 -12.04 -1.21 -14.64
CA GLY A 125 -12.68 -0.98 -15.94
C GLY A 125 -13.91 -1.86 -16.20
N LYS A 126 -14.54 -2.37 -15.14
CA LYS A 126 -15.75 -3.17 -15.21
C LYS A 126 -16.69 -2.82 -14.06
N THR A 127 -17.97 -2.58 -14.37
CA THR A 127 -18.99 -2.35 -13.36
C THR A 127 -19.41 -3.65 -12.66
N MET A 128 -20.12 -3.54 -11.54
CA MET A 128 -20.71 -4.70 -10.85
C MET A 128 -21.67 -5.48 -11.72
N MET A 129 -22.35 -4.81 -12.67
CA MET A 129 -23.27 -5.44 -13.63
C MET A 129 -22.56 -5.99 -14.87
N GLY A 130 -21.23 -5.95 -14.90
CA GLY A 130 -20.43 -6.54 -15.98
C GLY A 130 -20.18 -5.64 -17.19
N GLN A 131 -20.66 -4.40 -17.19
CA GLN A 131 -20.42 -3.44 -18.26
C GLN A 131 -18.95 -3.00 -18.27
N ILE A 132 -18.39 -2.88 -19.47
CA ILE A 132 -17.03 -2.34 -19.65
C ILE A 132 -17.11 -0.82 -19.63
N VAL A 133 -16.27 -0.19 -18.83
CA VAL A 133 -16.19 1.26 -18.62
C VAL A 133 -14.73 1.68 -18.50
N ASP A 134 -14.46 2.98 -18.56
CA ASP A 134 -13.13 3.51 -18.30
C ASP A 134 -12.72 3.27 -16.84
N LYS A 135 -11.45 2.95 -16.63
CA LYS A 135 -10.86 2.84 -15.29
C LYS A 135 -10.74 4.21 -14.66
N ILE A 136 -11.02 4.29 -13.37
CA ILE A 136 -10.61 5.46 -12.59
C ILE A 136 -9.10 5.31 -12.30
N ASP A 137 -8.33 6.31 -12.71
CA ASP A 137 -6.88 6.33 -12.58
C ASP A 137 -6.48 6.77 -11.16
N ILE A 138 -5.80 5.87 -10.44
CA ILE A 138 -5.34 6.11 -9.07
C ILE A 138 -4.43 7.33 -9.01
N LYS A 139 -3.50 7.48 -9.97
CA LYS A 139 -2.54 8.58 -9.99
C LYS A 139 -3.25 9.92 -10.13
N LYS A 140 -4.23 10.02 -11.04
CA LYS A 140 -5.02 11.25 -11.22
C LYS A 140 -5.83 11.61 -9.96
N VAL A 141 -6.36 10.60 -9.26
CA VAL A 141 -7.04 10.84 -7.97
C VAL A 141 -6.07 11.41 -6.95
N LEU A 142 -4.88 10.83 -6.82
CA LEU A 142 -3.84 11.32 -5.90
C LEU A 142 -3.37 12.73 -6.24
N GLU A 143 -3.15 13.02 -7.52
CA GLU A 143 -2.81 14.36 -8.01
C GLU A 143 -3.93 15.37 -7.66
N GLY A 144 -5.19 14.97 -7.84
CA GLY A 144 -6.35 15.79 -7.48
C GLY A 144 -6.49 16.07 -5.99
N ILE A 145 -6.05 15.16 -5.14
CA ILE A 145 -5.98 15.35 -3.68
C ILE A 145 -4.84 16.30 -3.30
N GLY A 146 -3.82 16.43 -4.13
CA GLY A 146 -2.65 17.29 -3.88
C GLY A 146 -1.44 16.52 -3.31
N VAL A 147 -1.36 15.21 -3.51
CA VAL A 147 -0.16 14.42 -3.20
C VAL A 147 0.98 14.90 -4.08
N LYS A 148 2.09 15.33 -3.48
CA LYS A 148 3.21 15.97 -4.19
C LYS A 148 4.15 15.00 -4.88
N TYR A 149 4.40 13.85 -4.26
CA TYR A 149 5.29 12.82 -4.79
C TYR A 149 4.50 11.54 -5.08
N ILE A 150 4.47 11.12 -6.33
CA ILE A 150 3.77 9.92 -6.78
C ILE A 150 4.67 9.19 -7.77
N GLN A 151 4.97 7.94 -7.49
CA GLN A 151 5.72 7.07 -8.39
C GLN A 151 5.00 5.75 -8.61
N THR A 152 4.94 5.29 -9.86
CA THR A 152 4.39 3.98 -10.23
C THR A 152 5.54 3.11 -10.72
N VAL A 153 5.65 1.91 -10.15
CA VAL A 153 6.70 0.94 -10.50
C VAL A 153 6.10 -0.46 -10.66
N ASP A 154 6.73 -1.28 -11.49
CA ASP A 154 6.48 -2.70 -11.50
C ASP A 154 7.23 -3.34 -10.31
N PRO A 155 6.52 -3.98 -9.36
CA PRO A 155 7.18 -4.57 -8.20
C PRO A 155 8.14 -5.72 -8.55
N LEU A 156 8.04 -6.30 -9.75
CA LEU A 156 8.97 -7.34 -10.22
C LEU A 156 10.29 -6.75 -10.70
N ASP A 157 10.36 -5.46 -11.04
CA ASP A 157 11.61 -4.73 -11.18
C ASP A 157 12.07 -4.26 -9.78
N LEU A 158 12.85 -5.13 -9.13
CA LEU A 158 13.33 -4.86 -7.76
C LEU A 158 14.27 -3.66 -7.67
N ASN A 159 15.00 -3.34 -8.73
CA ASN A 159 15.89 -2.19 -8.72
C ASN A 159 15.08 -0.89 -8.76
N ALA A 160 14.15 -0.76 -9.72
CA ALA A 160 13.26 0.39 -9.80
C ALA A 160 12.41 0.54 -8.54
N SER A 161 11.88 -0.55 -8.00
CA SER A 161 11.06 -0.54 -6.79
C SER A 161 11.86 -0.12 -5.55
N THR A 162 13.08 -0.62 -5.38
CA THR A 162 13.96 -0.24 -4.26
C THR A 162 14.36 1.25 -4.36
N GLU A 163 14.63 1.74 -5.57
CA GLU A 163 14.94 3.15 -5.80
C GLU A 163 13.73 4.04 -5.53
N ALA A 164 12.54 3.65 -5.99
CA ALA A 164 11.29 4.37 -5.71
C ALA A 164 11.04 4.55 -4.21
N VAL A 165 11.25 3.50 -3.42
CA VAL A 165 11.11 3.57 -1.96
C VAL A 165 12.12 4.54 -1.35
N ARG A 166 13.39 4.48 -1.77
CA ARG A 166 14.41 5.42 -1.29
C ARG A 166 14.05 6.86 -1.60
N ASN A 167 13.59 7.12 -2.82
CA ASN A 167 13.19 8.46 -3.24
C ASN A 167 11.98 8.95 -2.44
N ALA A 168 11.00 8.09 -2.18
CA ALA A 168 9.84 8.43 -1.35
C ALA A 168 10.22 8.76 0.11
N CYS A 169 11.24 8.12 0.66
CA CYS A 169 11.73 8.42 2.00
C CYS A 169 12.59 9.69 2.09
N ALA A 170 13.01 10.25 0.95
CA ALA A 170 13.90 11.41 0.87
C ALA A 170 13.17 12.74 0.60
N VAL A 171 11.84 12.72 0.39
CA VAL A 171 11.03 13.89 -0.03
C VAL A 171 10.45 14.67 1.16
#